data_3ccd49ae0b00e740acc5a14b9fb51f30
#
_entry.id   3ccd49ae0b00e740acc5a14b9fb51f30
#
_cell.length_a   1.000
_cell.length_b   1.000
_cell.length_c   1.000
_cell.angle_alpha   90.00
_cell.angle_beta   90.00
_cell.angle_gamma   90.00
#
_symmetry.space_group_name_H-M   'P 1'
#
loop_
_entity.id
_entity.type
_entity.pdbx_description
1 polymer ?
#
loop_
_entity_poly.entity_id
_entity_poly.type
_entity_poly.pdbx_seq_one_letter_code
_entity_poly.pdbx_strand_id
1 'polypeptide(L)'
;TLDGQPVWNRDLGKMTTRRHYGEGSSPALHGNTLIVNWDHEAQSFIIALDKRTGKTLWKKDRDEVTSWATPLVIVHDGVAQVIVSGTNRVRSYDIKTGRVLWECGGQTVNAIPSPVQGLGNVYVASGYRGRAMYAIKLGSRGDITNTDSIAWQVNRSTPYIPSLLLHQKRIYFFSANQARLSCYDAMDGKPNFVSEPIEGLFGVYASPVATEDRIYVTGRSGNVAVL
;
A
#
# COMPACT_ATOMS: atom_id res chain seq x y z
N THR A 1 -12.94 -23.18 -3.50
CA THR A 1 -12.87 -23.99 -2.26
C THR A 1 -11.43 -24.38 -1.95
N LEU A 2 -11.15 -24.90 -0.76
CA LEU A 2 -9.79 -25.33 -0.37
C LEU A 2 -9.29 -26.53 -1.19
N ASP A 3 -10.20 -27.28 -1.78
CA ASP A 3 -9.94 -28.39 -2.72
C ASP A 3 -9.87 -27.95 -4.19
N GLY A 4 -9.76 -26.64 -4.43
CA GLY A 4 -9.57 -26.07 -5.76
C GLY A 4 -10.82 -25.92 -6.62
N GLN A 5 -12.01 -26.23 -6.10
CA GLN A 5 -13.24 -26.09 -6.90
C GLN A 5 -13.63 -24.62 -7.05
N PRO A 6 -13.93 -24.12 -8.28
CA PRO A 6 -14.40 -22.76 -8.48
C PRO A 6 -15.78 -22.56 -7.84
N VAL A 7 -15.94 -21.42 -7.12
CA VAL A 7 -17.24 -21.04 -6.55
C VAL A 7 -17.98 -20.08 -7.48
N TRP A 8 -17.26 -19.15 -8.05
CA TRP A 8 -17.77 -18.20 -9.06
C TRP A 8 -16.59 -17.64 -9.87
N ASN A 9 -16.92 -17.02 -10.99
CA ASN A 9 -15.99 -16.33 -11.86
C ASN A 9 -16.56 -14.94 -12.18
N ARG A 10 -15.68 -13.93 -12.26
CA ARG A 10 -16.05 -12.56 -12.61
C ARG A 10 -15.04 -11.96 -13.57
N ASP A 11 -15.47 -11.62 -14.76
CA ASP A 11 -14.70 -10.83 -15.70
C ASP A 11 -14.82 -9.34 -15.33
N LEU A 12 -13.72 -8.66 -15.07
CA LEU A 12 -13.64 -7.21 -14.81
C LEU A 12 -13.17 -6.42 -16.04
N GLY A 13 -12.94 -7.10 -17.17
CA GLY A 13 -12.45 -6.53 -18.40
C GLY A 13 -10.92 -6.62 -18.53
N LYS A 14 -10.39 -6.00 -19.57
CA LYS A 14 -8.95 -6.00 -19.87
C LYS A 14 -8.27 -4.83 -19.19
N MET A 15 -7.24 -5.10 -18.39
CA MET A 15 -6.38 -4.08 -17.80
C MET A 15 -5.24 -3.71 -18.77
N THR A 16 -5.11 -2.44 -19.10
CA THR A 16 -3.96 -1.91 -19.86
C THR A 16 -3.03 -1.22 -18.90
N THR A 17 -2.01 -1.94 -18.44
CA THR A 17 -1.05 -1.40 -17.48
C THR A 17 0.06 -0.62 -18.19
N ARG A 18 0.64 0.31 -17.48
CA ARG A 18 1.77 1.11 -17.93
C ARG A 18 2.91 0.22 -18.40
N ARG A 19 3.40 0.43 -19.63
CA ARG A 19 4.44 -0.37 -20.27
C ARG A 19 4.19 -1.88 -20.28
N HIS A 20 2.94 -2.29 -20.15
CA HIS A 20 2.55 -3.70 -20.13
C HIS A 20 3.22 -4.53 -19.02
N TYR A 21 3.48 -3.91 -17.85
CA TYR A 21 4.07 -4.62 -16.71
C TYR A 21 3.13 -5.64 -16.06
N GLY A 22 1.85 -5.64 -16.41
CA GLY A 22 0.85 -6.55 -15.86
C GLY A 22 0.19 -6.01 -14.57
N GLU A 23 -0.76 -6.78 -14.07
CA GLU A 23 -1.45 -6.52 -12.82
C GLU A 23 -0.56 -6.90 -11.63
N GLY A 24 -0.60 -6.14 -10.54
CA GLY A 24 0.20 -6.43 -9.35
C GLY A 24 -0.53 -6.17 -8.02
N SER A 25 -1.73 -5.57 -8.08
CA SER A 25 -2.56 -5.37 -6.90
C SER A 25 -3.26 -6.67 -6.52
N SER A 26 -3.08 -7.15 -5.29
CA SER A 26 -3.85 -8.27 -4.76
C SER A 26 -5.24 -7.80 -4.29
N PRO A 27 -6.28 -8.64 -4.34
CA PRO A 27 -7.55 -8.33 -3.72
C PRO A 27 -7.43 -8.32 -2.19
N ALA A 28 -8.24 -7.49 -1.51
CA ALA A 28 -8.32 -7.44 -0.07
C ALA A 28 -9.69 -7.96 0.42
N LEU A 29 -9.70 -8.70 1.51
CA LEU A 29 -10.91 -9.32 2.07
C LEU A 29 -11.19 -8.78 3.46
N HIS A 30 -12.46 -8.37 3.69
CA HIS A 30 -12.95 -8.05 5.03
C HIS A 30 -14.39 -8.56 5.21
N GLY A 31 -14.57 -9.44 6.18
CA GLY A 31 -15.87 -10.08 6.41
C GLY A 31 -16.37 -10.80 5.16
N ASN A 32 -17.45 -10.31 4.55
CA ASN A 32 -18.02 -10.84 3.32
C ASN A 32 -17.72 -10.03 2.06
N THR A 33 -16.89 -8.99 2.19
CA THR A 33 -16.58 -8.04 1.11
C THR A 33 -15.18 -8.29 0.57
N LEU A 34 -15.08 -8.56 -0.73
CA LEU A 34 -13.84 -8.64 -1.49
C LEU A 34 -13.64 -7.33 -2.25
N ILE A 35 -12.49 -6.70 -2.04
CA ILE A 35 -12.13 -5.43 -2.70
C ILE A 35 -11.08 -5.69 -3.77
N VAL A 36 -11.32 -5.15 -4.96
CA VAL A 36 -10.36 -5.17 -6.06
C VAL A 36 -10.07 -3.73 -6.50
N ASN A 37 -8.81 -3.35 -6.51
CA ASN A 37 -8.33 -2.11 -7.10
C ASN A 37 -7.95 -2.38 -8.56
N TRP A 38 -8.49 -1.57 -9.49
CA TRP A 38 -8.32 -1.74 -10.93
C TRP A 38 -7.78 -0.45 -11.56
N ASP A 39 -6.57 -0.05 -11.12
CA ASP A 39 -5.91 1.15 -11.62
C ASP A 39 -5.07 0.83 -12.86
N HIS A 40 -5.38 1.47 -14.01
CA HIS A 40 -4.70 1.25 -15.28
C HIS A 40 -4.72 2.49 -16.18
N GLU A 41 -4.22 2.39 -17.40
CA GLU A 41 -4.09 3.54 -18.31
C GLU A 41 -5.40 3.92 -19.05
N ALA A 42 -6.51 3.18 -18.79
CA ALA A 42 -7.85 3.55 -19.24
C ALA A 42 -8.71 4.00 -18.03
N GLN A 43 -10.01 3.71 -18.00
CA GLN A 43 -10.87 4.11 -16.89
C GLN A 43 -10.62 3.22 -15.66
N SER A 44 -9.89 3.74 -14.72
CA SER A 44 -9.61 3.09 -13.42
C SER A 44 -10.84 3.04 -12.53
N PHE A 45 -10.93 2.02 -11.70
CA PHE A 45 -11.99 1.87 -10.70
C PHE A 45 -11.56 1.04 -9.49
N ILE A 46 -12.31 1.15 -8.42
CA ILE A 46 -12.29 0.23 -7.29
C ILE A 46 -13.67 -0.43 -7.18
N ILE A 47 -13.71 -1.72 -6.90
CA ILE A 47 -14.94 -2.48 -6.81
C ILE A 47 -14.98 -3.35 -5.56
N ALA A 48 -16.13 -3.39 -4.92
CA ALA A 48 -16.44 -4.32 -3.84
C ALA A 48 -17.40 -5.41 -4.34
N LEU A 49 -17.06 -6.63 -4.07
CA LEU A 49 -17.81 -7.83 -4.44
C LEU A 49 -18.22 -8.60 -3.19
N ASP A 50 -19.37 -9.23 -3.22
CA ASP A 50 -19.74 -10.26 -2.24
C ASP A 50 -18.83 -11.49 -2.49
N LYS A 51 -18.06 -11.90 -1.49
CA LYS A 51 -17.07 -12.98 -1.63
C LYS A 51 -17.66 -14.36 -1.96
N ARG A 52 -18.94 -14.59 -1.64
CA ARG A 52 -19.60 -15.88 -1.86
C ARG A 52 -20.21 -16.00 -3.25
N THR A 53 -20.63 -14.87 -3.81
CA THR A 53 -21.44 -14.84 -5.04
C THR A 53 -20.77 -14.10 -6.20
N GLY A 54 -19.73 -13.32 -5.96
CA GLY A 54 -19.09 -12.44 -6.94
C GLY A 54 -19.97 -11.24 -7.35
N LYS A 55 -21.15 -11.04 -6.74
CA LYS A 55 -22.03 -9.91 -7.04
C LYS A 55 -21.41 -8.60 -6.61
N THR A 56 -21.55 -7.56 -7.44
CA THR A 56 -21.10 -6.22 -7.12
C THR A 56 -21.93 -5.64 -5.96
N LEU A 57 -21.24 -5.23 -4.89
CA LEU A 57 -21.82 -4.46 -3.80
C LEU A 57 -21.81 -2.97 -4.13
N TRP A 58 -20.66 -2.48 -4.62
CA TRP A 58 -20.51 -1.13 -5.17
C TRP A 58 -19.29 -1.08 -6.10
N LYS A 59 -19.27 -0.07 -6.98
CA LYS A 59 -18.15 0.26 -7.87
C LYS A 59 -17.97 1.77 -7.88
N LYS A 60 -16.73 2.25 -7.86
CA LYS A 60 -16.37 3.67 -7.96
C LYS A 60 -15.28 3.87 -8.99
N ASP A 61 -15.52 4.76 -9.92
CA ASP A 61 -14.49 5.20 -10.86
C ASP A 61 -13.42 5.99 -10.10
N ARG A 62 -12.19 5.88 -10.60
CA ARG A 62 -11.00 6.53 -10.05
C ARG A 62 -10.31 7.30 -11.17
N ASP A 63 -9.83 8.49 -10.84
CA ASP A 63 -8.99 9.35 -11.70
C ASP A 63 -7.51 9.00 -11.53
N GLU A 64 -7.18 7.70 -11.60
CA GLU A 64 -5.82 7.19 -11.42
C GLU A 64 -5.30 6.60 -12.74
N VAL A 65 -3.99 6.65 -12.90
CA VAL A 65 -3.24 5.82 -13.84
C VAL A 65 -2.78 4.55 -13.15
N THR A 66 -2.07 3.67 -13.85
CA THR A 66 -1.61 2.39 -13.30
C THR A 66 -0.96 2.56 -11.92
N SER A 67 -1.47 1.83 -10.95
CA SER A 67 -0.86 1.59 -9.65
C SER A 67 -0.88 0.09 -9.34
N TRP A 68 -0.02 -0.36 -8.41
CA TRP A 68 0.12 -1.78 -8.08
C TRP A 68 -0.06 -2.05 -6.58
N ALA A 69 -0.38 -1.04 -5.80
CA ALA A 69 -0.57 -1.17 -4.35
C ALA A 69 -1.78 -2.05 -4.01
N THR A 70 -1.58 -3.03 -3.15
CA THR A 70 -2.69 -3.82 -2.59
C THR A 70 -3.50 -2.96 -1.61
N PRO A 71 -4.84 -2.94 -1.70
CA PRO A 71 -5.69 -2.23 -0.76
C PRO A 71 -5.48 -2.72 0.68
N LEU A 72 -5.42 -1.80 1.62
CA LEU A 72 -5.41 -2.10 3.06
C LEU A 72 -6.81 -1.89 3.64
N VAL A 73 -7.36 -2.89 4.33
CA VAL A 73 -8.60 -2.71 5.09
C VAL A 73 -8.29 -2.53 6.57
N ILE A 74 -8.85 -1.49 7.17
CA ILE A 74 -8.73 -1.19 8.60
C ILE A 74 -10.11 -0.92 9.20
N VAL A 75 -10.20 -1.05 10.52
CA VAL A 75 -11.35 -0.60 11.31
C VAL A 75 -10.88 0.46 12.30
N HIS A 76 -11.50 1.63 12.27
CA HIS A 76 -11.24 2.72 13.20
C HIS A 76 -12.57 3.30 13.67
N ASP A 77 -12.75 3.42 14.98
CA ASP A 77 -13.99 3.90 15.62
C ASP A 77 -15.25 3.22 15.07
N GLY A 78 -15.20 1.90 14.88
CA GLY A 78 -16.30 1.10 14.36
C GLY A 78 -16.56 1.25 12.86
N VAL A 79 -15.80 2.08 12.14
CA VAL A 79 -15.89 2.28 10.70
C VAL A 79 -14.84 1.45 9.98
N ALA A 80 -15.27 0.46 9.20
CA ALA A 80 -14.38 -0.27 8.30
C ALA A 80 -14.14 0.56 7.04
N GLN A 81 -12.88 0.73 6.68
CA GLN A 81 -12.45 1.54 5.54
C GLN A 81 -11.36 0.86 4.73
N VAL A 82 -11.33 1.13 3.44
CA VAL A 82 -10.35 0.62 2.48
C VAL A 82 -9.43 1.74 2.07
N ILE A 83 -8.14 1.56 2.26
CA ILE A 83 -7.11 2.53 1.90
C ILE A 83 -6.34 2.03 0.70
N VAL A 84 -6.25 2.85 -0.34
CA VAL A 84 -5.55 2.53 -1.59
C VAL A 84 -4.58 3.64 -1.93
N SER A 85 -3.31 3.29 -2.08
CA SER A 85 -2.31 4.19 -2.65
C SER A 85 -2.45 4.22 -4.17
N GLY A 86 -2.58 5.41 -4.73
CA GLY A 86 -2.57 5.65 -6.17
C GLY A 86 -1.52 6.68 -6.56
N THR A 87 -1.29 6.87 -7.83
CA THR A 87 -0.32 7.84 -8.35
C THR A 87 -0.75 9.27 -8.05
N ASN A 88 -2.01 9.59 -8.26
CA ASN A 88 -2.54 10.93 -8.04
C ASN A 88 -2.88 11.15 -6.57
N ARG A 89 -3.56 10.17 -5.95
CA ARG A 89 -4.00 10.30 -4.55
C ARG A 89 -3.99 8.97 -3.81
N VAL A 90 -3.69 9.02 -2.53
CA VAL A 90 -4.10 8.00 -1.56
C VAL A 90 -5.54 8.28 -1.20
N ARG A 91 -6.41 7.27 -1.22
CA ARG A 91 -7.82 7.42 -0.84
C ARG A 91 -8.25 6.37 0.16
N SER A 92 -9.08 6.80 1.10
CA SER A 92 -9.82 5.92 1.99
C SER A 92 -11.28 5.90 1.61
N TYR A 93 -11.84 4.70 1.48
CA TYR A 93 -13.25 4.48 1.13
C TYR A 93 -13.98 3.79 2.29
N ASP A 94 -15.19 4.21 2.57
CA ASP A 94 -16.11 3.43 3.42
C ASP A 94 -16.37 2.07 2.76
N ILE A 95 -16.12 0.98 3.48
CA ILE A 95 -16.18 -0.36 2.88
C ILE A 95 -17.59 -0.79 2.48
N LYS A 96 -18.62 -0.23 3.11
CA LYS A 96 -20.03 -0.58 2.83
C LYS A 96 -20.59 0.15 1.62
N THR A 97 -20.16 1.39 1.40
CA THR A 97 -20.77 2.30 0.43
C THR A 97 -19.85 2.72 -0.71
N GLY A 98 -18.54 2.55 -0.57
CA GLY A 98 -17.54 3.07 -1.48
C GLY A 98 -17.41 4.60 -1.46
N ARG A 99 -18.02 5.29 -0.50
CA ARG A 99 -17.85 6.74 -0.35
C ARG A 99 -16.43 7.06 0.10
N VAL A 100 -15.80 8.05 -0.53
CA VAL A 100 -14.50 8.55 -0.08
C VAL A 100 -14.67 9.19 1.30
N LEU A 101 -13.87 8.74 2.25
CA LEU A 101 -13.81 9.29 3.61
C LEU A 101 -12.78 10.41 3.70
N TRP A 102 -11.62 10.17 3.11
CA TRP A 102 -10.56 11.16 2.95
C TRP A 102 -9.68 10.82 1.73
N GLU A 103 -8.96 11.82 1.25
CA GLU A 103 -7.96 11.66 0.20
C GLU A 103 -6.74 12.55 0.46
N CYS A 104 -5.58 12.15 -0.06
CA CYS A 104 -4.32 12.85 0.11
C CYS A 104 -3.50 12.81 -1.19
N GLY A 105 -3.11 13.96 -1.70
CA GLY A 105 -2.17 14.09 -2.82
C GLY A 105 -0.72 13.89 -2.41
N GLY A 106 0.19 14.08 -3.35
CA GLY A 106 1.64 14.13 -3.11
C GLY A 106 2.38 12.80 -3.23
N GLN A 107 1.73 11.73 -3.70
CA GLN A 107 2.43 10.52 -4.09
C GLN A 107 3.23 10.74 -5.40
N THR A 108 4.10 9.81 -5.73
CA THR A 108 4.88 9.82 -6.98
C THR A 108 4.32 8.81 -7.97
N VAL A 109 4.69 8.93 -9.24
CA VAL A 109 4.24 7.99 -10.28
C VAL A 109 4.62 6.54 -9.93
N ASN A 110 3.80 5.59 -10.40
CA ASN A 110 3.95 4.16 -10.13
C ASN A 110 3.89 3.84 -8.62
N ALA A 111 2.78 4.14 -7.97
CA ALA A 111 2.54 3.74 -6.59
C ALA A 111 2.45 2.21 -6.50
N ILE A 112 3.45 1.57 -5.89
CA ILE A 112 3.58 0.11 -5.74
C ILE A 112 3.48 -0.31 -4.27
N PRO A 113 4.21 0.32 -3.32
CA PRO A 113 4.16 -0.08 -1.93
C PRO A 113 2.74 -0.06 -1.37
N SER A 114 2.33 -1.16 -0.76
CA SER A 114 1.04 -1.26 -0.09
C SER A 114 1.05 -0.46 1.22
N PRO A 115 -0.05 0.18 1.60
CA PRO A 115 -0.18 0.84 2.90
C PRO A 115 0.00 -0.14 4.06
N VAL A 116 0.53 0.34 5.17
CA VAL A 116 0.54 -0.39 6.46
C VAL A 116 -0.07 0.49 7.55
N GLN A 117 -0.62 -0.12 8.61
CA GLN A 117 -1.25 0.64 9.68
C GLN A 117 -0.78 0.22 11.06
N GLY A 118 -0.80 1.15 12.00
CA GLY A 118 -0.55 0.94 13.41
C GLY A 118 -0.32 2.26 14.14
N LEU A 119 -0.31 2.22 15.46
CA LEU A 119 0.00 3.39 16.31
C LEU A 119 -0.82 4.64 15.99
N GLY A 120 -2.10 4.46 15.63
CA GLY A 120 -3.00 5.57 15.28
C GLY A 120 -2.80 6.17 13.88
N ASN A 121 -1.92 5.60 13.04
CA ASN A 121 -1.61 6.10 11.70
C ASN A 121 -1.75 5.02 10.62
N VAL A 122 -1.90 5.49 9.39
CA VAL A 122 -1.63 4.73 8.16
C VAL A 122 -0.36 5.29 7.53
N TYR A 123 0.56 4.40 7.16
CA TYR A 123 1.81 4.75 6.49
C TYR A 123 1.71 4.37 5.03
N VAL A 124 2.01 5.32 4.16
CA VAL A 124 1.99 5.16 2.70
C VAL A 124 3.28 5.69 2.11
N ALA A 125 3.77 5.04 1.05
CA ALA A 125 5.02 5.47 0.42
C ALA A 125 4.99 5.28 -1.09
N SER A 126 5.82 6.05 -1.78
CA SER A 126 6.16 5.89 -3.19
C SER A 126 7.57 6.44 -3.46
N GLY A 127 8.26 5.91 -4.46
CA GLY A 127 9.67 6.24 -4.66
C GLY A 127 10.19 6.16 -6.08
N TYR A 128 9.32 6.17 -7.10
CA TYR A 128 9.73 6.24 -8.50
C TYR A 128 9.60 7.67 -9.03
N ARG A 129 10.70 8.23 -9.58
CA ARG A 129 10.76 9.62 -10.08
C ARG A 129 10.28 10.65 -9.06
N GLY A 130 10.66 10.44 -7.81
CA GLY A 130 10.30 11.27 -6.66
C GLY A 130 10.49 10.48 -5.38
N ARG A 131 10.14 11.08 -4.25
CA ARG A 131 10.22 10.47 -2.93
C ARG A 131 9.10 11.02 -2.07
N ALA A 132 8.24 10.13 -1.58
CA ALA A 132 7.15 10.49 -0.69
C ALA A 132 6.85 9.35 0.29
N MET A 133 6.73 9.67 1.55
CA MET A 133 6.19 8.80 2.59
C MET A 133 5.44 9.65 3.60
N TYR A 134 4.24 9.24 3.97
CA TYR A 134 3.38 9.95 4.91
C TYR A 134 2.92 9.01 6.02
N ALA A 135 2.88 9.52 7.25
CA ALA A 135 2.08 8.98 8.33
C ALA A 135 0.79 9.80 8.42
N ILE A 136 -0.33 9.18 8.07
CA ILE A 136 -1.65 9.81 8.03
C ILE A 136 -2.44 9.38 9.26
N LYS A 137 -2.92 10.34 10.04
CA LYS A 137 -3.70 10.07 11.25
C LYS A 137 -5.01 9.34 10.91
N LEU A 138 -5.33 8.31 11.67
CA LEU A 138 -6.64 7.67 11.60
C LEU A 138 -7.72 8.67 12.02
N GLY A 139 -8.95 8.48 11.51
CA GLY A 139 -10.05 9.42 11.76
C GLY A 139 -10.08 10.66 10.84
N SER A 140 -9.10 10.85 9.96
CA SER A 140 -9.07 11.93 8.96
C SER A 140 -10.32 11.98 8.08
N ARG A 141 -10.67 13.15 7.55
CA ARG A 141 -11.84 13.37 6.68
C ARG A 141 -11.55 14.43 5.61
N GLY A 142 -12.14 14.25 4.42
CA GLY A 142 -12.04 15.18 3.30
C GLY A 142 -10.68 15.18 2.61
N ASP A 143 -10.33 16.26 1.93
CA ASP A 143 -8.99 16.43 1.36
C ASP A 143 -8.02 16.85 2.47
N ILE A 144 -7.08 15.97 2.78
CA ILE A 144 -6.11 16.15 3.86
C ILE A 144 -4.71 16.53 3.33
N THR A 145 -4.61 16.87 2.05
CA THR A 145 -3.34 17.27 1.44
C THR A 145 -2.76 18.51 2.16
N ASN A 146 -1.54 18.40 2.66
CA ASN A 146 -0.84 19.46 3.39
C ASN A 146 -1.59 19.98 4.65
N THR A 147 -2.32 19.10 5.33
CA THR A 147 -3.00 19.43 6.60
C THR A 147 -2.34 18.73 7.79
N ASP A 148 -2.76 19.09 9.00
CA ASP A 148 -2.32 18.45 10.26
C ASP A 148 -2.76 16.99 10.40
N SER A 149 -3.57 16.45 9.47
CA SER A 149 -3.87 15.03 9.37
C SER A 149 -2.64 14.22 8.94
N ILE A 150 -1.64 14.84 8.34
CA ILE A 150 -0.32 14.25 8.09
C ILE A 150 0.53 14.48 9.35
N ALA A 151 0.69 13.42 10.16
CA ALA A 151 1.43 13.48 11.41
C ALA A 151 2.92 13.81 11.17
N TRP A 152 3.51 13.18 10.15
CA TRP A 152 4.86 13.46 9.67
C TRP A 152 5.04 12.94 8.24
N GLN A 153 6.10 13.40 7.58
CA GLN A 153 6.44 13.00 6.22
C GLN A 153 7.93 12.89 5.99
N VAL A 154 8.30 12.03 5.03
CA VAL A 154 9.68 11.86 4.56
C VAL A 154 9.71 11.95 3.04
N ASN A 155 10.67 12.73 2.52
CA ASN A 155 10.85 12.97 1.08
C ASN A 155 12.22 12.50 0.55
N ARG A 156 12.85 11.54 1.23
CA ARG A 156 14.14 10.96 0.85
C ARG A 156 14.18 9.46 1.12
N SER A 157 14.96 8.74 0.32
CA SER A 157 15.23 7.30 0.49
C SER A 157 13.99 6.41 0.58
N THR A 158 12.84 6.85 0.04
CA THR A 158 11.58 6.10 0.11
C THR A 158 11.56 4.93 -0.87
N PRO A 159 10.78 3.86 -0.61
CA PRO A 159 10.79 2.64 -1.42
C PRO A 159 10.08 2.84 -2.75
N TYR A 160 10.52 2.09 -3.77
CA TYR A 160 9.84 2.02 -5.07
C TYR A 160 8.93 0.79 -5.16
N ILE A 161 9.46 -0.43 -4.97
CA ILE A 161 8.68 -1.68 -5.06
C ILE A 161 8.37 -2.26 -3.68
N PRO A 162 9.35 -2.47 -2.77
CA PRO A 162 9.06 -3.08 -1.47
C PRO A 162 8.09 -2.23 -0.66
N SER A 163 7.13 -2.88 0.00
CA SER A 163 6.26 -2.21 0.96
C SER A 163 7.00 -1.89 2.27
N LEU A 164 6.41 -1.02 3.07
CA LEU A 164 6.90 -0.67 4.40
C LEU A 164 6.73 -1.85 5.37
N LEU A 165 7.56 -1.92 6.39
CA LEU A 165 7.38 -2.81 7.53
C LEU A 165 7.23 -1.97 8.80
N LEU A 166 6.07 -2.05 9.44
CA LEU A 166 5.88 -1.52 10.80
C LEU A 166 6.16 -2.64 11.79
N HIS A 167 7.19 -2.48 12.62
CA HIS A 167 7.59 -3.47 13.62
C HIS A 167 8.15 -2.77 14.87
N GLN A 168 7.68 -3.15 16.07
CA GLN A 168 8.15 -2.63 17.37
C GLN A 168 8.21 -1.09 17.43
N LYS A 169 7.14 -0.40 17.01
CA LYS A 169 7.02 1.07 16.95
C LYS A 169 8.00 1.75 15.97
N ARG A 170 8.62 1.00 15.07
CA ARG A 170 9.53 1.50 14.04
C ARG A 170 8.98 1.18 12.66
N ILE A 171 9.26 2.07 11.71
CA ILE A 171 8.94 1.87 10.31
C ILE A 171 10.24 1.64 9.53
N TYR A 172 10.31 0.49 8.84
CA TYR A 172 11.46 0.09 8.04
C TYR A 172 11.11 0.16 6.57
N PHE A 173 12.04 0.65 5.77
CA PHE A 173 11.85 0.77 4.32
C PHE A 173 13.17 0.86 3.58
N PHE A 174 13.13 0.53 2.29
CA PHE A 174 14.31 0.55 1.42
C PHE A 174 14.43 1.83 0.62
N SER A 175 15.64 2.22 0.26
CA SER A 175 15.93 3.27 -0.72
C SER A 175 15.64 2.76 -2.13
N ALA A 176 14.53 3.17 -2.74
CA ALA A 176 14.08 2.67 -4.04
C ALA A 176 14.01 1.12 -4.05
N ASN A 177 14.81 0.47 -4.88
CA ASN A 177 14.96 -0.99 -4.95
C ASN A 177 16.36 -1.44 -4.53
N GLN A 178 17.09 -0.58 -3.83
CA GLN A 178 18.44 -0.88 -3.35
C GLN A 178 18.37 -1.65 -2.04
N ALA A 179 19.36 -2.48 -1.77
CA ALA A 179 19.51 -3.16 -0.49
C ALA A 179 20.09 -2.18 0.58
N ARG A 180 19.43 -1.03 0.74
CA ARG A 180 19.78 0.01 1.71
C ARG A 180 18.56 0.31 2.56
N LEU A 181 18.63 -0.11 3.81
CA LEU A 181 17.53 -0.02 4.77
C LEU A 181 17.55 1.31 5.52
N SER A 182 16.38 1.85 5.77
CA SER A 182 16.14 2.96 6.69
C SER A 182 15.21 2.52 7.79
N CYS A 183 15.39 3.08 8.99
CA CYS A 183 14.53 2.85 10.14
C CYS A 183 14.19 4.19 10.78
N TYR A 184 12.90 4.42 11.00
CA TYR A 184 12.38 5.64 11.61
C TYR A 184 11.47 5.28 12.78
N ASP A 185 11.40 6.14 13.79
CA ASP A 185 10.33 6.06 14.78
C ASP A 185 8.98 6.27 14.08
N ALA A 186 8.05 5.36 14.31
CA ALA A 186 6.77 5.38 13.61
C ALA A 186 5.81 6.46 14.14
N MET A 187 6.02 6.95 15.37
CA MET A 187 5.16 7.97 15.99
C MET A 187 5.49 9.38 15.51
N ASP A 188 6.78 9.74 15.45
CA ASP A 188 7.20 11.13 15.18
C ASP A 188 8.06 11.28 13.92
N GLY A 189 8.37 10.18 13.23
CA GLY A 189 9.12 10.20 11.97
C GLY A 189 10.61 10.54 12.13
N LYS A 190 11.18 10.49 13.34
CA LYS A 190 12.61 10.69 13.54
C LYS A 190 13.39 9.48 13.05
N PRO A 191 14.49 9.70 12.32
CA PRO A 191 15.32 8.61 11.85
C PRO A 191 16.14 8.00 13.00
N ASN A 192 16.15 6.66 13.09
CA ASN A 192 17.13 5.91 13.85
C ASN A 192 18.40 5.70 13.00
N PHE A 193 18.22 5.33 11.74
CA PHE A 193 19.26 5.29 10.72
C PHE A 193 18.66 5.47 9.32
N VAL A 194 19.47 5.90 8.35
CA VAL A 194 19.01 6.23 7.00
C VAL A 194 19.89 5.60 5.95
N SER A 195 19.28 4.76 5.11
CA SER A 195 19.92 4.22 3.90
C SER A 195 21.22 3.43 4.19
N GLU A 196 21.23 2.64 5.26
CA GLU A 196 22.34 1.75 5.61
C GLU A 196 22.36 0.55 4.66
N PRO A 197 23.54 0.18 4.11
CA PRO A 197 23.64 -0.98 3.24
C PRO A 197 23.43 -2.28 4.03
N ILE A 198 22.77 -3.26 3.40
CA ILE A 198 22.71 -4.63 3.90
C ILE A 198 23.75 -5.43 3.15
N GLU A 199 24.77 -5.91 3.87
CA GLU A 199 25.84 -6.69 3.29
C GLU A 199 25.33 -7.97 2.61
N GLY A 200 25.92 -8.33 1.48
CA GLY A 200 25.54 -9.51 0.69
C GLY A 200 24.26 -9.40 -0.12
N LEU A 201 23.55 -8.25 -0.07
CA LEU A 201 22.39 -7.99 -0.90
C LEU A 201 22.65 -6.87 -1.92
N PHE A 202 22.27 -7.07 -3.18
CA PHE A 202 22.48 -6.10 -4.28
C PHE A 202 21.22 -5.41 -4.78
N GLY A 203 20.05 -5.83 -4.32
CA GLY A 203 18.77 -5.21 -4.64
C GLY A 203 17.64 -5.96 -3.96
N VAL A 204 16.55 -5.25 -3.69
CA VAL A 204 15.39 -5.78 -2.97
C VAL A 204 14.11 -5.41 -3.70
N TYR A 205 13.30 -6.41 -4.04
CA TYR A 205 11.94 -6.24 -4.55
C TYR A 205 10.89 -6.78 -3.58
N ALA A 206 11.27 -7.83 -2.81
CA ALA A 206 10.42 -8.39 -1.78
C ALA A 206 10.22 -7.39 -0.63
N SER A 207 9.04 -7.33 -0.08
CA SER A 207 8.78 -6.60 1.15
C SER A 207 9.43 -7.30 2.33
N PRO A 208 10.01 -6.56 3.30
CA PRO A 208 10.58 -7.16 4.50
C PRO A 208 9.48 -7.76 5.37
N VAL A 209 9.79 -8.82 6.09
CA VAL A 209 8.92 -9.43 7.09
C VAL A 209 9.64 -9.54 8.42
N ALA A 210 8.91 -9.54 9.54
CA ALA A 210 9.49 -9.66 10.86
C ALA A 210 8.84 -10.77 11.69
N THR A 211 9.64 -11.38 12.53
CA THR A 211 9.22 -12.13 13.72
C THR A 211 9.37 -11.23 14.94
N GLU A 212 9.20 -11.75 16.14
CA GLU A 212 9.30 -10.95 17.37
C GLU A 212 10.64 -10.20 17.49
N ASP A 213 11.75 -10.84 17.15
CA ASP A 213 13.12 -10.39 17.38
C ASP A 213 13.97 -10.21 16.10
N ARG A 214 13.43 -10.49 14.91
CA ARG A 214 14.19 -10.51 13.66
C ARG A 214 13.44 -9.92 12.48
N ILE A 215 14.20 -9.31 11.57
CA ILE A 215 13.69 -8.84 10.27
C ILE A 215 14.37 -9.64 9.17
N TYR A 216 13.57 -10.21 8.28
CA TYR A 216 14.03 -10.98 7.13
C TYR A 216 13.91 -10.15 5.87
N VAL A 217 14.99 -10.07 5.12
CA VAL A 217 15.09 -9.32 3.86
C VAL A 217 15.56 -10.25 2.77
N THR A 218 14.74 -10.44 1.74
CA THR A 218 15.09 -11.28 0.58
C THR A 218 15.59 -10.40 -0.56
N GLY A 219 16.83 -10.62 -0.98
CA GLY A 219 17.44 -9.99 -2.13
C GLY A 219 16.97 -10.60 -3.46
N ARG A 220 17.21 -9.89 -4.56
CA ARG A 220 16.82 -10.33 -5.92
C ARG A 220 17.51 -11.62 -6.38
N SER A 221 18.66 -11.94 -5.86
CA SER A 221 19.41 -13.16 -6.13
C SER A 221 18.98 -14.38 -5.30
N GLY A 222 17.96 -14.23 -4.44
CA GLY A 222 17.49 -15.29 -3.55
C GLY A 222 18.22 -15.35 -2.19
N ASN A 223 19.25 -14.52 -1.97
CA ASN A 223 19.91 -14.42 -0.67
C ASN A 223 18.94 -13.79 0.36
N VAL A 224 18.98 -14.26 1.59
CA VAL A 224 18.20 -13.75 2.70
C VAL A 224 19.13 -13.20 3.77
N ALA A 225 18.97 -11.93 4.10
CA ALA A 225 19.58 -11.34 5.28
C ALA A 225 18.61 -11.42 6.48
N VAL A 226 19.17 -11.72 7.65
CA VAL A 226 18.45 -11.72 8.94
C VAL A 226 19.07 -10.65 9.81
N LEU A 227 18.25 -9.67 10.25
CA LEU A 227 18.64 -8.48 11.00
C LEU A 227 18.01 -8.52 12.39
#